data_bd2eecf04074a9cb1e72555ede2e169a
#
_entry.id   bd2eecf04074a9cb1e72555ede2e169a
#
_cell.length_a   1.000
_cell.length_b   1.000
_cell.length_c   1.000
_cell.angle_alpha   90.00
_cell.angle_beta   90.00
_cell.angle_gamma   90.00
#
_symmetry.space_group_name_H-M   'P 1'
#
loop_
_entity.id
_entity.type
_entity.pdbx_description
1 polymer ?
#
loop_
_entity_poly.entity_id
_entity_poly.type
_entity_poly.pdbx_seq_one_letter_code
_entity_poly.pdbx_strand_id
1 'polypeptide(L)'
;MYKSFYSLSDNPFKKEIETKDLYQSENLKELSARLNYLKKTRGIAVIIGEPGSGKTSALRAMADSVNPSLFKVIYFPLSTGSVMDFYRGIAIGLGEEPKFRKVDLFNQVQAAILKFYNEKKIEDYFRYPVKLRDTYFLVKK
;
A
#
# COMPACT_ATOMS: atom_id res chain seq x y z
N MET A 1 -0.90 8.78 -35.46
CA MET A 1 -1.48 9.94 -36.16
C MET A 1 -1.99 11.03 -35.20
N TYR A 2 -2.86 10.76 -34.20
CA TYR A 2 -3.34 11.79 -33.27
C TYR A 2 -2.25 12.38 -32.34
N LYS A 3 -1.23 11.61 -31.96
CA LYS A 3 -0.15 12.09 -31.08
C LYS A 3 0.60 13.27 -31.68
N SER A 4 0.99 13.17 -32.95
CA SER A 4 1.69 14.27 -33.63
C SER A 4 0.78 15.47 -33.86
N PHE A 5 -0.50 15.23 -34.14
CA PHE A 5 -1.47 16.29 -34.35
C PHE A 5 -1.71 17.12 -33.08
N TYR A 6 -1.77 16.49 -31.91
CA TYR A 6 -1.97 17.16 -30.61
C TYR A 6 -0.67 17.43 -29.86
N SER A 7 0.49 17.21 -30.48
CA SER A 7 1.82 17.39 -29.85
C SER A 7 1.97 16.62 -28.53
N LEU A 8 1.37 15.42 -28.44
CA LEU A 8 1.41 14.60 -27.24
C LEU A 8 2.74 13.86 -27.14
N SER A 9 3.43 14.01 -26.01
CA SER A 9 4.64 13.26 -25.69
C SER A 9 4.38 11.76 -25.53
N ASP A 10 3.18 11.40 -25.06
CA ASP A 10 2.80 10.02 -24.82
C ASP A 10 1.33 9.75 -25.20
N ASN A 11 0.89 8.48 -25.05
CA ASN A 11 -0.50 8.07 -25.29
C ASN A 11 -1.35 8.38 -24.05
N PRO A 12 -2.30 9.34 -24.10
CA PRO A 12 -3.17 9.68 -22.96
C PRO A 12 -4.17 8.56 -22.62
N PHE A 13 -4.35 7.58 -23.51
CA PHE A 13 -5.26 6.45 -23.31
C PHE A 13 -4.53 5.18 -22.89
N LYS A 14 -3.34 5.31 -22.29
CA LYS A 14 -2.66 4.17 -21.69
C LYS A 14 -3.46 3.61 -20.53
N LYS A 15 -3.48 2.28 -20.42
CA LYS A 15 -4.12 1.59 -19.29
C LYS A 15 -3.40 1.88 -17.97
N GLU A 16 -2.09 2.08 -18.04
CA GLU A 16 -1.24 2.41 -16.89
C GLU A 16 -0.69 3.83 -17.06
N ILE A 17 -1.11 4.72 -16.20
CA ILE A 17 -0.64 6.11 -16.11
C ILE A 17 0.34 6.18 -14.95
N GLU A 18 1.48 6.86 -15.13
CA GLU A 18 2.41 7.14 -14.04
C GLU A 18 1.74 8.03 -12.99
N THR A 19 2.10 7.83 -11.74
CA THR A 19 1.46 8.55 -10.61
C THR A 19 1.64 10.06 -10.69
N LYS A 20 2.75 10.53 -11.29
CA LYS A 20 3.01 11.95 -11.53
C LYS A 20 2.06 12.60 -12.56
N ASP A 21 1.50 11.79 -13.47
CA ASP A 21 0.63 12.25 -14.56
C ASP A 21 -0.86 12.10 -14.23
N LEU A 22 -1.17 11.69 -13.01
CA LEU A 22 -2.56 11.55 -12.54
C LEU A 22 -3.25 12.91 -12.48
N TYR A 23 -4.44 12.99 -13.08
CA TYR A 23 -5.28 14.17 -12.94
C TYR A 23 -5.67 14.41 -11.48
N GLN A 24 -5.36 15.60 -10.98
CA GLN A 24 -5.59 16.00 -9.59
C GLN A 24 -7.04 16.47 -9.39
N SER A 25 -7.99 15.53 -9.42
CA SER A 25 -9.39 15.83 -9.07
C SER A 25 -9.52 16.20 -7.59
N GLU A 26 -10.59 16.91 -7.23
CA GLU A 26 -10.88 17.26 -5.83
C GLU A 26 -10.95 16.02 -4.93
N ASN A 27 -11.59 14.95 -5.41
CA ASN A 27 -11.66 13.68 -4.69
C ASN A 27 -10.28 13.05 -4.47
N LEU A 28 -9.37 13.13 -5.46
CA LEU A 28 -8.02 12.61 -5.33
C LEU A 28 -7.20 13.44 -4.33
N LYS A 29 -7.35 14.76 -4.36
CA LYS A 29 -6.69 15.67 -3.39
C LYS A 29 -7.16 15.40 -1.97
N GLU A 30 -8.48 15.29 -1.75
CA GLU A 30 -9.05 15.00 -0.44
C GLU A 30 -8.58 13.63 0.07
N LEU A 31 -8.67 12.60 -0.75
CA LEU A 31 -8.20 11.26 -0.38
C LEU A 31 -6.71 11.25 -0.05
N SER A 32 -5.89 11.95 -0.85
CA SER A 32 -4.46 12.09 -0.60
C SER A 32 -4.16 12.80 0.73
N ALA A 33 -4.93 13.84 1.08
CA ALA A 33 -4.81 14.53 2.36
C ALA A 33 -5.15 13.60 3.53
N ARG A 34 -6.22 12.82 3.42
CA ARG A 34 -6.64 11.83 4.43
C ARG A 34 -5.60 10.71 4.59
N LEU A 35 -5.02 10.21 3.49
CA LEU A 35 -3.97 9.21 3.52
C LEU A 35 -2.67 9.75 4.16
N ASN A 36 -2.32 11.01 3.90
CA ASN A 36 -1.20 11.67 4.55
C ASN A 36 -1.42 11.85 6.06
N TYR A 37 -2.64 12.16 6.48
CA TYR A 37 -3.00 12.21 7.89
C TYR A 37 -2.86 10.83 8.54
N LEU A 38 -3.40 9.78 7.89
CA LEU A 38 -3.28 8.39 8.35
C LEU A 38 -1.82 7.96 8.54
N LYS A 39 -0.96 8.33 7.61
CA LYS A 39 0.48 8.07 7.68
C LYS A 39 1.12 8.68 8.95
N LYS A 40 0.64 9.84 9.39
CA LYS A 40 1.13 10.50 10.61
C LYS A 40 0.57 9.88 11.89
N THR A 41 -0.72 9.52 11.87
CA THR A 41 -1.44 9.02 13.04
C THR A 41 -1.36 7.51 13.24
N ARG A 42 -0.80 6.77 12.26
CA ARG A 42 -0.63 5.30 12.32
C ARG A 42 -1.94 4.55 12.54
N GLY A 43 -3.00 5.05 11.92
CA GLY A 43 -4.33 4.46 12.01
C GLY A 43 -4.60 3.41 10.94
N ILE A 44 -5.79 2.84 11.00
CA ILE A 44 -6.37 1.99 9.96
C ILE A 44 -7.43 2.80 9.24
N ALA A 45 -7.45 2.74 7.92
CA ALA A 45 -8.49 3.36 7.12
C ALA A 45 -9.12 2.36 6.15
N VAL A 46 -10.38 2.58 5.88
CA VAL A 46 -11.15 1.88 4.85
C VAL A 46 -11.56 2.90 3.80
N ILE A 47 -11.24 2.62 2.53
CA ILE A 47 -11.62 3.46 1.40
C ILE A 47 -12.74 2.78 0.66
N ILE A 48 -13.90 3.40 0.65
CA ILE A 48 -15.10 2.92 -0.02
C ILE A 48 -15.44 3.88 -1.17
N GLY A 49 -15.91 3.35 -2.27
CA GLY A 49 -16.31 4.13 -3.43
C GLY A 49 -16.59 3.22 -4.62
N GLU A 50 -17.22 3.76 -5.65
CA GLU A 50 -17.57 3.03 -6.85
C GLU A 50 -16.32 2.59 -7.65
N PRO A 51 -16.41 1.54 -8.47
CA PRO A 51 -15.38 1.21 -9.44
C PRO A 51 -15.04 2.43 -10.30
N GLY A 52 -13.74 2.64 -10.58
CA GLY A 52 -13.32 3.80 -11.38
C GLY A 52 -13.13 5.11 -10.60
N SER A 53 -13.52 5.20 -9.32
CA SER A 53 -13.38 6.43 -8.51
C SER A 53 -11.92 6.81 -8.12
N GLY A 54 -10.92 6.10 -8.62
CA GLY A 54 -9.52 6.44 -8.41
C GLY A 54 -8.88 5.92 -7.11
N LYS A 55 -9.56 5.04 -6.34
CA LYS A 55 -9.03 4.49 -5.07
C LYS A 55 -7.64 3.89 -5.19
N THR A 56 -7.48 2.98 -6.15
CA THR A 56 -6.19 2.30 -6.38
C THR A 56 -5.12 3.28 -6.86
N SER A 57 -5.50 4.25 -7.70
CA SER A 57 -4.57 5.29 -8.18
C SER A 57 -4.08 6.17 -7.03
N ALA A 58 -4.96 6.55 -6.10
CA ALA A 58 -4.58 7.32 -4.91
C ALA A 58 -3.66 6.54 -3.98
N LEU A 59 -3.93 5.25 -3.77
CA LEU A 59 -3.08 4.38 -2.95
C LEU A 59 -1.70 4.16 -3.59
N ARG A 60 -1.62 4.00 -4.93
CA ARG A 60 -0.34 3.95 -5.65
C ARG A 60 0.43 5.26 -5.50
N ALA A 61 -0.23 6.39 -5.73
CA ALA A 61 0.40 7.70 -5.58
C ALA A 61 0.93 7.93 -4.16
N MET A 62 0.18 7.50 -3.13
CA MET A 62 0.66 7.52 -1.76
C MET A 62 1.89 6.60 -1.59
N ALA A 63 1.83 5.36 -2.08
CA ALA A 63 2.91 4.41 -1.98
C ALA A 63 4.21 4.93 -2.63
N ASP A 64 4.09 5.56 -3.81
CA ASP A 64 5.22 6.15 -4.52
C ASP A 64 5.75 7.43 -3.84
N SER A 65 4.90 8.11 -3.06
CA SER A 65 5.26 9.36 -2.36
C SER A 65 6.00 9.14 -1.04
N VAL A 66 6.01 7.93 -0.50
CA VAL A 66 6.65 7.66 0.80
C VAL A 66 8.16 7.44 0.65
N ASN A 67 8.92 7.92 1.62
CA ASN A 67 10.36 7.68 1.65
C ASN A 67 10.64 6.20 1.99
N PRO A 68 11.27 5.44 1.08
CA PRO A 68 11.56 4.01 1.31
C PRO A 68 12.50 3.75 2.50
N SER A 69 13.25 4.77 2.93
CA SER A 69 14.13 4.68 4.10
C SER A 69 13.35 4.72 5.41
N LEU A 70 12.15 5.32 5.41
CA LEU A 70 11.32 5.48 6.61
C LEU A 70 10.12 4.54 6.61
N PHE A 71 9.68 4.07 5.45
CA PHE A 71 8.49 3.27 5.31
C PHE A 71 8.73 2.05 4.44
N LYS A 72 8.15 0.93 4.82
CA LYS A 72 8.01 -0.25 3.99
C LYS A 72 6.56 -0.36 3.53
N VAL A 73 6.34 -0.23 2.23
CA VAL A 73 5.00 -0.42 1.64
C VAL A 73 4.85 -1.88 1.25
N ILE A 74 3.79 -2.51 1.69
CA ILE A 74 3.42 -3.87 1.30
C ILE A 74 2.07 -3.78 0.59
N TYR A 75 2.06 -4.15 -0.68
CA TYR A 75 0.86 -4.26 -1.48
C TYR A 75 0.36 -5.70 -1.51
N PHE A 76 -0.89 -5.89 -1.13
CA PHE A 76 -1.53 -7.20 -1.12
C PHE A 76 -2.84 -7.15 -1.92
N PRO A 77 -2.83 -7.55 -3.20
CA PRO A 77 -3.98 -7.41 -4.09
C PRO A 77 -5.07 -8.47 -3.87
N LEU A 78 -4.76 -9.55 -3.13
CA LEU A 78 -5.65 -10.68 -2.97
C LEU A 78 -6.55 -10.53 -1.74
N SER A 79 -7.82 -10.24 -1.98
CA SER A 79 -8.81 -10.02 -0.91
C SER A 79 -9.62 -11.26 -0.53
N THR A 80 -9.56 -12.32 -1.34
CA THR A 80 -10.40 -13.52 -1.21
C THR A 80 -9.69 -14.69 -0.55
N GLY A 81 -8.45 -14.49 -0.13
CA GLY A 81 -7.64 -15.48 0.54
C GLY A 81 -8.07 -15.73 1.99
N SER A 82 -7.58 -16.83 2.55
CA SER A 82 -7.71 -17.14 3.96
C SER A 82 -6.88 -16.17 4.82
N VAL A 83 -7.14 -16.17 6.15
CA VAL A 83 -6.27 -15.46 7.11
C VAL A 83 -4.81 -15.87 6.97
N MET A 84 -4.57 -17.14 6.61
CA MET A 84 -3.24 -17.67 6.42
C MET A 84 -2.55 -17.07 5.18
N ASP A 85 -3.30 -16.91 4.08
CA ASP A 85 -2.78 -16.28 2.86
C ASP A 85 -2.45 -14.80 3.09
N PHE A 86 -3.22 -14.13 3.92
CA PHE A 86 -2.94 -12.76 4.37
C PHE A 86 -1.60 -12.66 5.11
N TYR A 87 -1.34 -13.53 6.10
CA TYR A 87 -0.06 -13.54 6.81
C TYR A 87 1.10 -13.97 5.91
N ARG A 88 0.88 -14.89 4.97
CA ARG A 88 1.87 -15.25 3.95
C ARG A 88 2.24 -14.05 3.08
N GLY A 89 1.24 -13.30 2.63
CA GLY A 89 1.47 -12.08 1.86
C GLY A 89 2.28 -11.04 2.61
N ILE A 90 2.03 -10.86 3.90
CA ILE A 90 2.83 -9.96 4.75
C ILE A 90 4.27 -10.49 4.89
N ALA A 91 4.46 -11.78 5.17
CA ALA A 91 5.79 -12.38 5.31
C ALA A 91 6.61 -12.17 4.02
N ILE A 92 6.03 -12.48 2.85
CA ILE A 92 6.67 -12.26 1.54
C ILE A 92 7.00 -10.78 1.34
N GLY A 93 6.06 -9.88 1.65
CA GLY A 93 6.26 -8.43 1.54
C GLY A 93 7.38 -7.91 2.45
N LEU A 94 7.61 -8.57 3.59
CA LEU A 94 8.73 -8.28 4.49
C LEU A 94 10.05 -8.91 4.03
N GLY A 95 10.01 -9.78 2.99
CA GLY A 95 11.19 -10.47 2.46
C GLY A 95 11.49 -11.79 3.16
N GLU A 96 10.53 -12.33 3.89
CA GLU A 96 10.64 -13.61 4.59
C GLU A 96 9.99 -14.74 3.78
N GLU A 97 10.56 -15.95 3.83
CA GLU A 97 9.93 -17.14 3.30
C GLU A 97 8.84 -17.63 4.27
N PRO A 98 7.55 -17.69 3.85
CA PRO A 98 6.46 -17.92 4.78
C PRO A 98 6.44 -19.35 5.33
N LYS A 99 6.37 -19.49 6.64
CA LYS A 99 6.25 -20.78 7.33
C LYS A 99 4.91 -21.45 7.07
N PHE A 100 4.89 -22.76 7.15
CA PHE A 100 3.73 -23.58 6.80
C PHE A 100 2.62 -23.53 7.84
N ARG A 101 2.97 -23.60 9.14
CA ARG A 101 1.99 -23.60 10.24
C ARG A 101 1.54 -22.19 10.57
N LYS A 102 0.24 -22.00 10.80
CA LYS A 102 -0.37 -20.70 11.09
C LYS A 102 0.28 -19.99 12.28
N VAL A 103 0.58 -20.71 13.36
CA VAL A 103 1.19 -20.15 14.57
C VAL A 103 2.62 -19.72 14.30
N ASP A 104 3.40 -20.54 13.59
CA ASP A 104 4.79 -20.23 13.26
C ASP A 104 4.86 -19.05 12.29
N LEU A 105 3.94 -18.97 11.33
CA LEU A 105 3.82 -17.87 10.40
C LEU A 105 3.46 -16.55 11.10
N PHE A 106 2.53 -16.59 12.05
CA PHE A 106 2.18 -15.44 12.86
C PHE A 106 3.37 -14.92 13.67
N ASN A 107 4.07 -15.82 14.37
CA ASN A 107 5.26 -15.48 15.13
C ASN A 107 6.39 -14.96 14.23
N GLN A 108 6.53 -15.54 13.04
CA GLN A 108 7.50 -15.08 12.03
C GLN A 108 7.20 -13.64 11.58
N VAL A 109 5.96 -13.32 11.27
CA VAL A 109 5.56 -11.98 10.87
C VAL A 109 5.80 -10.99 12.00
N GLN A 110 5.46 -11.34 13.24
CA GLN A 110 5.76 -10.49 14.39
C GLN A 110 7.26 -10.25 14.56
N ALA A 111 8.08 -11.30 14.48
CA ALA A 111 9.53 -11.20 14.60
C ALA A 111 10.13 -10.34 13.47
N ALA A 112 9.65 -10.51 12.23
CA ALA A 112 10.09 -9.71 11.10
C ALA A 112 9.76 -8.23 11.27
N ILE A 113 8.55 -7.90 11.74
CA ILE A 113 8.15 -6.53 12.04
C ILE A 113 9.02 -5.94 13.14
N LEU A 114 9.26 -6.67 14.23
CA LEU A 114 10.13 -6.24 15.32
C LEU A 114 11.59 -6.04 14.88
N LYS A 115 12.08 -6.88 13.97
CA LYS A 115 13.41 -6.73 13.36
C LYS A 115 13.51 -5.42 12.59
N PHE A 116 12.53 -5.12 11.71
CA PHE A 116 12.47 -3.84 11.01
C PHE A 116 12.43 -2.65 11.97
N TYR A 117 11.72 -2.80 13.08
CA TYR A 117 11.63 -1.80 14.12
C TYR A 117 12.98 -1.56 14.83
N ASN A 118 13.65 -2.62 15.28
CA ASN A 118 14.89 -2.52 16.06
C ASN A 118 16.09 -2.05 15.22
N GLU A 119 16.12 -2.41 13.95
CA GLU A 119 17.22 -2.01 13.04
C GLU A 119 17.28 -0.49 12.82
N LYS A 120 16.22 0.25 13.09
CA LYS A 120 16.12 1.70 12.84
C LYS A 120 15.65 2.56 14.01
N LYS A 121 15.64 2.07 15.26
CA LYS A 121 15.27 2.82 16.48
C LYS A 121 13.98 3.65 16.37
N ILE A 122 12.90 3.10 15.84
CA ILE A 122 11.63 3.81 15.70
C ILE A 122 10.56 3.11 16.52
N GLU A 123 10.01 3.83 17.50
CA GLU A 123 8.92 3.37 18.35
C GLU A 123 7.62 3.31 17.56
N ASP A 124 6.97 2.13 17.47
CA ASP A 124 5.53 1.94 17.58
C ASP A 124 4.96 0.62 17.04
N TYR A 125 3.95 0.16 17.75
CA TYR A 125 3.29 -1.14 17.66
C TYR A 125 2.30 -1.30 16.51
N PHE A 126 2.27 -2.50 15.93
CA PHE A 126 1.20 -2.98 15.05
C PHE A 126 0.20 -3.80 15.89
N ARG A 127 -1.06 -3.37 15.96
CA ARG A 127 -2.16 -4.14 16.56
C ARG A 127 -3.30 -4.30 15.54
N TYR A 128 -3.65 -5.55 15.23
CA TYR A 128 -4.85 -6.11 14.60
C TYR A 128 -4.93 -6.25 13.07
N PRO A 129 -5.48 -7.41 12.62
CA PRO A 129 -5.73 -7.70 11.21
C PRO A 129 -7.13 -7.22 10.78
N VAL A 130 -7.23 -6.63 9.61
CA VAL A 130 -8.50 -6.27 8.97
C VAL A 130 -8.60 -6.93 7.59
N LYS A 131 -9.78 -7.44 7.26
CA LYS A 131 -10.09 -8.11 6.00
C LYS A 131 -10.54 -7.07 4.98
N LEU A 132 -9.75 -6.76 3.97
CA LEU A 132 -10.06 -5.73 2.97
C LEU A 132 -9.68 -6.15 1.55
N ARG A 133 -10.44 -5.67 0.58
CA ARG A 133 -10.12 -5.72 -0.84
C ARG A 133 -9.07 -4.68 -1.15
N ASP A 134 -8.02 -5.05 -1.90
CA ASP A 134 -6.90 -4.17 -2.27
C ASP A 134 -6.29 -3.43 -1.06
N THR A 135 -5.59 -4.16 -0.21
CA THR A 135 -5.05 -3.61 1.03
C THR A 135 -3.60 -3.21 0.86
N TYR A 136 -3.30 -1.94 1.09
CA TYR A 136 -1.95 -1.45 1.24
C TYR A 136 -1.59 -1.39 2.73
N PHE A 137 -0.48 -2.00 3.08
CA PHE A 137 0.12 -1.87 4.40
C PHE A 137 1.28 -0.91 4.34
N LEU A 138 1.24 0.09 5.18
CA LEU A 138 2.35 0.97 5.42
C LEU A 138 2.96 0.58 6.76
N VAL A 139 4.16 0.01 6.73
CA VAL A 139 4.95 -0.23 7.92
C VAL A 139 5.97 0.89 8.03
N LYS A 140 5.87 1.69 9.07
CA LYS A 140 6.86 2.71 9.36
C LYS A 140 8.11 2.01 9.88
N LYS A 141 9.22 2.25 9.21
CA LYS A 141 10.54 1.83 9.67
C LYS A 141 11.00 2.71 10.82
#